data_ed354f17389e9e456ae2c0b883d9ad74
#
_entry.id   ed354f17389e9e456ae2c0b883d9ad74
#
_cell.length_a   1.000
_cell.length_b   1.000
_cell.length_c   1.000
_cell.angle_alpha   90.00
_cell.angle_beta   90.00
_cell.angle_gamma   90.00
#
_symmetry.space_group_name_H-M   'P 1'
#
loop_
_entity.id
_entity.type
_entity.pdbx_description
1 polymer ?
#
loop_
_entity_poly.entity_id
_entity_poly.type
_entity_poly.pdbx_seq_one_letter_code
_entity_poly.pdbx_strand_id
1 'polypeptide(L)'
;MLLRLSFISLIVWFLYRIPNEFLNLDIFKIKKINIGENSKTLNEELSVVAEKMYDKSIWQLDMKKLKKELSKDVRLESVEILHEKVGEVDIKVEEKKLLYYAQIGERIYLMDKRGEVFGYFNEREKMSLPLLVSGDGKNVSSLVEVLSNLQEYAFYDSVSQIYEVDSNRIDIILVDGTKIFTNTSVDKKKYKVAMALYFEVMKHKKIAYMDLRFQDFIIRYVEDDDGR
;
A
#
# COMPACT_ATOMS: atom_id res chain seq x y z
N MET A 1 53.48 31.85 -24.82
CA MET A 1 52.02 31.74 -25.03
C MET A 1 51.63 30.40 -25.65
N LEU A 2 52.30 29.93 -26.72
CA LEU A 2 52.05 28.65 -27.38
C LEU A 2 52.17 27.40 -26.49
N LEU A 3 53.21 27.33 -25.60
CA LEU A 3 53.41 26.24 -24.67
C LEU A 3 52.26 26.07 -23.66
N ARG A 4 51.66 27.17 -23.20
CA ARG A 4 50.50 27.14 -22.28
C ARG A 4 49.22 26.62 -22.98
N LEU A 5 49.03 27.00 -24.25
CA LEU A 5 47.94 26.53 -25.07
C LEU A 5 48.04 25.04 -25.38
N SER A 6 49.25 24.55 -25.69
CA SER A 6 49.54 23.13 -25.91
C SER A 6 49.29 22.30 -24.64
N PHE A 7 49.67 22.81 -23.46
CA PHE A 7 49.44 22.11 -22.19
C PHE A 7 47.95 22.03 -21.83
N ILE A 8 47.20 23.11 -22.06
CA ILE A 8 45.74 23.14 -21.87
C ILE A 8 45.04 22.17 -22.85
N SER A 9 45.44 22.14 -24.11
CA SER A 9 44.91 21.22 -25.11
C SER A 9 45.19 19.77 -24.74
N LEU A 10 46.37 19.47 -24.20
CA LEU A 10 46.75 18.15 -23.73
C LEU A 10 45.95 17.71 -22.51
N ILE A 11 45.70 18.61 -21.56
CA ILE A 11 44.81 18.35 -20.40
C ILE A 11 43.37 18.09 -20.86
N VAL A 12 42.85 18.92 -21.78
CA VAL A 12 41.49 18.75 -22.32
C VAL A 12 41.38 17.44 -23.08
N TRP A 13 42.38 17.07 -23.89
CA TRP A 13 42.42 15.79 -24.61
C TRP A 13 42.51 14.62 -23.65
N PHE A 14 43.31 14.73 -22.59
CA PHE A 14 43.45 13.68 -21.56
C PHE A 14 42.14 13.52 -20.76
N LEU A 15 41.49 14.63 -20.38
CA LEU A 15 40.20 14.64 -19.71
C LEU A 15 39.07 14.10 -20.60
N TYR A 16 39.19 14.22 -21.92
CA TYR A 16 38.21 13.73 -22.87
C TYR A 16 38.39 12.24 -23.17
N ARG A 17 39.61 11.72 -23.14
CA ARG A 17 39.92 10.33 -23.51
C ARG A 17 39.97 9.33 -22.36
N ILE A 18 40.35 9.82 -21.15
CA ILE A 18 40.38 9.00 -19.94
C ILE A 18 38.99 8.48 -19.48
N PRO A 19 37.88 9.24 -19.60
CA PRO A 19 36.66 8.85 -18.91
C PRO A 19 36.14 7.47 -19.29
N ASN A 20 36.14 7.09 -20.55
CA ASN A 20 35.51 5.84 -20.97
C ASN A 20 36.30 4.59 -20.59
N GLU A 21 37.63 4.59 -20.71
CA GLU A 21 38.43 3.42 -20.34
C GLU A 21 38.56 3.31 -18.79
N PHE A 22 38.70 4.46 -18.12
CA PHE A 22 38.75 4.50 -16.66
C PHE A 22 37.44 4.07 -16.02
N LEU A 23 36.31 4.55 -16.55
CA LEU A 23 34.98 4.18 -16.02
C LEU A 23 34.64 2.70 -16.27
N ASN A 24 35.33 2.02 -17.20
CA ASN A 24 35.14 0.61 -17.53
C ASN A 24 36.10 -0.31 -16.78
N LEU A 25 36.94 0.21 -15.88
CA LEU A 25 37.83 -0.64 -15.07
C LEU A 25 37.00 -1.63 -14.25
N ASP A 26 37.53 -2.85 -14.12
CA ASP A 26 36.91 -3.94 -13.39
C ASP A 26 36.52 -3.59 -11.94
N ILE A 27 37.25 -2.65 -11.34
CA ILE A 27 36.95 -2.17 -9.99
C ILE A 27 35.60 -1.45 -9.88
N PHE A 28 35.11 -0.89 -10.97
CA PHE A 28 33.82 -0.19 -10.99
C PHE A 28 32.66 -1.04 -11.50
N LYS A 29 32.92 -2.27 -11.92
CA LYS A 29 31.89 -3.20 -12.36
C LYS A 29 31.10 -3.76 -11.18
N ILE A 30 29.80 -3.88 -11.38
CA ILE A 30 28.91 -4.49 -10.39
C ILE A 30 29.14 -6.00 -10.41
N LYS A 31 29.62 -6.51 -9.27
CA LYS A 31 29.93 -7.94 -9.06
C LYS A 31 28.96 -8.60 -8.09
N LYS A 32 28.21 -7.79 -7.33
CA LYS A 32 27.24 -8.28 -6.35
C LYS A 32 26.01 -7.39 -6.31
N ILE A 33 24.85 -8.03 -6.37
CA ILE A 33 23.57 -7.35 -6.23
C ILE A 33 22.80 -8.07 -5.13
N ASN A 34 22.46 -7.32 -4.10
CA ASN A 34 21.65 -7.81 -3.00
C ASN A 34 20.21 -7.36 -3.23
N ILE A 35 19.27 -8.30 -3.18
CA ILE A 35 17.82 -8.04 -3.24
C ILE A 35 17.29 -8.35 -1.85
N GLY A 36 16.48 -7.44 -1.29
CA GLY A 36 15.84 -7.64 0.02
C GLY A 36 14.86 -8.83 0.03
N GLU A 37 14.39 -9.18 1.22
CA GLU A 37 13.35 -10.22 1.36
C GLU A 37 12.00 -9.68 0.86
N ASN A 38 11.45 -10.36 -0.13
CA ASN A 38 10.17 -10.01 -0.77
C ASN A 38 9.40 -11.30 -1.11
N SER A 39 8.22 -11.16 -1.71
CA SER A 39 7.50 -12.29 -2.27
C SER A 39 8.36 -13.02 -3.34
N LYS A 40 8.14 -14.33 -3.48
CA LYS A 40 8.90 -15.15 -4.43
C LYS A 40 8.81 -14.59 -5.86
N THR A 41 7.62 -14.22 -6.29
CA THR A 41 7.37 -13.67 -7.63
C THR A 41 8.14 -12.37 -7.86
N LEU A 42 8.11 -11.46 -6.88
CA LEU A 42 8.83 -10.20 -6.98
C LEU A 42 10.34 -10.40 -7.00
N ASN A 43 10.86 -11.33 -6.18
CA ASN A 43 12.28 -11.65 -6.19
C ASN A 43 12.76 -12.23 -7.53
N GLU A 44 11.95 -13.07 -8.19
CA GLU A 44 12.24 -13.58 -9.54
C GLU A 44 12.29 -12.43 -10.56
N GLU A 45 11.33 -11.51 -10.53
CA GLU A 45 11.30 -10.34 -11.42
C GLU A 45 12.49 -9.40 -11.18
N LEU A 46 12.82 -9.11 -9.91
CA LEU A 46 13.97 -8.27 -9.55
C LEU A 46 15.30 -8.94 -9.94
N SER A 47 15.40 -10.27 -9.85
CA SER A 47 16.60 -11.00 -10.29
C SER A 47 16.87 -10.82 -11.78
N VAL A 48 15.82 -10.80 -12.63
CA VAL A 48 15.96 -10.50 -14.06
C VAL A 48 16.46 -9.08 -14.30
N VAL A 49 16.03 -8.13 -13.46
CA VAL A 49 16.55 -6.74 -13.52
C VAL A 49 18.01 -6.70 -13.09
N ALA A 50 18.34 -7.40 -12.01
CA ALA A 50 19.70 -7.48 -11.48
C ALA A 50 20.68 -8.09 -12.48
N GLU A 51 20.32 -9.18 -13.17
CA GLU A 51 21.14 -9.80 -14.21
C GLU A 51 21.58 -8.80 -15.29
N LYS A 52 20.70 -7.88 -15.69
CA LYS A 52 21.01 -6.83 -16.69
C LYS A 52 22.00 -5.78 -16.17
N MET A 53 22.20 -5.68 -14.87
CA MET A 53 23.13 -4.76 -14.24
C MET A 53 24.51 -5.40 -14.01
N TYR A 54 24.57 -6.72 -13.96
CA TYR A 54 25.80 -7.45 -13.66
C TYR A 54 26.90 -7.14 -14.69
N ASP A 55 28.12 -7.02 -14.22
CA ASP A 55 29.33 -6.72 -15.03
C ASP A 55 29.33 -5.36 -15.74
N LYS A 56 28.31 -4.54 -15.52
CA LYS A 56 28.31 -3.14 -16.00
C LYS A 56 29.01 -2.23 -15.00
N SER A 57 29.65 -1.21 -15.53
CA SER A 57 30.19 -0.14 -14.68
C SER A 57 29.06 0.61 -13.97
N ILE A 58 29.23 0.86 -12.67
CA ILE A 58 28.27 1.63 -11.87
C ILE A 58 28.04 3.04 -12.42
N TRP A 59 29.05 3.61 -13.07
CA TRP A 59 28.99 4.93 -13.69
C TRP A 59 28.15 4.99 -14.97
N GLN A 60 27.93 3.83 -15.60
CA GLN A 60 27.12 3.71 -16.83
C GLN A 60 25.65 3.42 -16.52
N LEU A 61 25.32 3.09 -15.27
CA LEU A 61 23.96 2.81 -14.85
C LEU A 61 23.27 4.07 -14.34
N ASP A 62 22.19 4.44 -14.97
CA ASP A 62 21.30 5.48 -14.46
C ASP A 62 20.41 4.88 -13.35
N MET A 63 20.93 4.91 -12.11
CA MET A 63 20.22 4.43 -10.93
C MET A 63 18.90 5.18 -10.68
N LYS A 64 18.85 6.46 -11.07
CA LYS A 64 17.61 7.26 -10.95
C LYS A 64 16.55 6.77 -11.92
N LYS A 65 16.95 6.47 -13.16
CA LYS A 65 16.06 5.91 -14.17
C LYS A 65 15.56 4.53 -13.74
N LEU A 66 16.46 3.67 -13.26
CA LEU A 66 16.11 2.34 -12.77
C LEU A 66 15.14 2.42 -11.58
N LYS A 67 15.42 3.25 -10.59
CA LYS A 67 14.50 3.50 -9.47
C LYS A 67 13.11 3.95 -9.98
N LYS A 68 13.07 4.89 -10.93
CA LYS A 68 11.83 5.37 -11.52
C LYS A 68 11.06 4.27 -12.28
N GLU A 69 11.77 3.39 -12.98
CA GLU A 69 11.13 2.27 -13.68
C GLU A 69 10.54 1.26 -12.69
N LEU A 70 11.27 0.87 -11.67
CA LEU A 70 10.76 -0.03 -10.62
C LEU A 70 9.59 0.59 -9.85
N SER A 71 9.64 1.89 -9.57
CA SER A 71 8.55 2.61 -8.87
C SER A 71 7.26 2.74 -9.68
N LYS A 72 7.21 2.30 -10.94
CA LYS A 72 5.98 2.20 -11.72
C LYS A 72 5.17 0.95 -11.39
N ASP A 73 5.79 -0.02 -10.73
CA ASP A 73 5.07 -1.21 -10.31
C ASP A 73 4.10 -0.85 -9.18
N VAL A 74 2.82 -0.99 -9.46
CA VAL A 74 1.73 -0.63 -8.54
C VAL A 74 1.73 -1.45 -7.26
N ARG A 75 2.41 -2.61 -7.23
CA ARG A 75 2.54 -3.49 -6.07
C ARG A 75 3.54 -2.95 -5.04
N LEU A 76 4.39 -1.99 -5.42
CA LEU A 76 5.46 -1.49 -4.56
C LEU A 76 5.02 -0.24 -3.79
N GLU A 77 5.27 -0.25 -2.49
CA GLU A 77 5.13 0.90 -1.60
C GLU A 77 6.35 1.81 -1.71
N SER A 78 7.55 1.23 -1.71
CA SER A 78 8.80 1.98 -1.83
C SER A 78 9.87 1.21 -2.60
N VAL A 79 10.78 1.96 -3.24
CA VAL A 79 11.95 1.44 -3.95
C VAL A 79 13.15 2.27 -3.55
N GLU A 80 14.19 1.62 -3.05
CA GLU A 80 15.49 2.22 -2.80
C GLU A 80 16.59 1.41 -3.51
N ILE A 81 17.50 2.13 -4.16
CA ILE A 81 18.68 1.54 -4.78
C ILE A 81 19.88 2.22 -4.15
N LEU A 82 20.66 1.45 -3.40
CA LEU A 82 21.81 1.92 -2.65
C LEU A 82 23.10 1.37 -3.26
N HIS A 83 24.13 2.19 -3.20
CA HIS A 83 25.47 1.84 -3.62
C HIS A 83 26.42 2.25 -2.48
N GLU A 84 26.58 1.37 -1.51
CA GLU A 84 27.42 1.65 -0.33
C GLU A 84 28.87 1.23 -0.51
N LYS A 85 29.11 0.21 -1.35
CA LYS A 85 30.44 -0.33 -1.59
C LYS A 85 30.73 -0.44 -3.09
N VAL A 86 32.00 -0.31 -3.43
CA VAL A 86 32.45 -0.45 -4.81
C VAL A 86 32.12 -1.87 -5.31
N GLY A 87 31.43 -1.96 -6.45
CA GLY A 87 31.04 -3.23 -7.04
C GLY A 87 29.82 -3.90 -6.41
N GLU A 88 29.18 -3.31 -5.41
CA GLU A 88 27.96 -3.83 -4.79
C GLU A 88 26.78 -2.85 -4.97
N VAL A 89 25.62 -3.38 -5.28
CA VAL A 89 24.35 -2.62 -5.36
C VAL A 89 23.30 -3.33 -4.51
N ASP A 90 22.62 -2.58 -3.66
CA ASP A 90 21.50 -3.07 -2.86
C ASP A 90 20.20 -2.53 -3.44
N ILE A 91 19.30 -3.42 -3.83
CA ILE A 91 17.93 -3.10 -4.27
C ILE A 91 17.00 -3.45 -3.12
N LYS A 92 16.49 -2.43 -2.45
CA LYS A 92 15.49 -2.58 -1.38
C LYS A 92 14.15 -2.13 -1.92
N VAL A 93 13.18 -3.01 -1.85
CA VAL A 93 11.79 -2.72 -2.20
C VAL A 93 10.91 -3.12 -1.03
N GLU A 94 9.80 -2.40 -0.89
CA GLU A 94 8.74 -2.75 0.05
C GLU A 94 7.47 -2.98 -0.75
N GLU A 95 6.85 -4.13 -0.56
CA GLU A 95 5.56 -4.45 -1.16
C GLU A 95 4.42 -3.79 -0.38
N LYS A 96 3.40 -3.32 -1.11
CA LYS A 96 2.16 -2.83 -0.50
C LYS A 96 1.48 -3.94 0.29
N LYS A 97 1.00 -3.61 1.48
CA LYS A 97 0.26 -4.53 2.33
C LYS A 97 -1.23 -4.43 2.02
N LEU A 98 -1.84 -5.58 1.80
CA LEU A 98 -3.28 -5.68 1.66
C LEU A 98 -3.95 -5.32 3.00
N LEU A 99 -4.84 -4.32 2.99
CA LEU A 99 -5.65 -3.93 4.14
C LEU A 99 -7.15 -3.98 3.86
N TYR A 100 -7.55 -3.82 2.62
CA TYR A 100 -8.95 -3.82 2.22
C TYR A 100 -9.15 -4.54 0.89
N TYR A 101 -10.30 -5.14 0.74
CA TYR A 101 -10.85 -5.44 -0.57
C TYR A 101 -11.78 -4.32 -0.99
N ALA A 102 -11.81 -3.97 -2.27
CA ALA A 102 -12.75 -2.97 -2.80
C ALA A 102 -13.52 -3.55 -3.98
N GLN A 103 -14.82 -3.68 -3.82
CA GLN A 103 -15.72 -3.96 -4.92
C GLN A 103 -16.08 -2.66 -5.62
N ILE A 104 -15.60 -2.51 -6.86
CA ILE A 104 -15.92 -1.36 -7.72
C ILE A 104 -16.61 -1.93 -8.97
N GLY A 105 -17.90 -1.65 -9.11
CA GLY A 105 -18.74 -2.33 -10.07
C GLY A 105 -18.78 -3.84 -9.82
N GLU A 106 -18.40 -4.63 -10.84
CA GLU A 106 -18.42 -6.10 -10.76
C GLU A 106 -17.07 -6.71 -10.34
N ARG A 107 -16.05 -5.90 -10.10
CA ARG A 107 -14.70 -6.39 -9.83
C ARG A 107 -14.26 -6.10 -8.41
N ILE A 108 -13.47 -7.02 -7.85
CA ILE A 108 -12.87 -6.87 -6.52
C ILE A 108 -11.38 -6.60 -6.69
N TYR A 109 -10.92 -5.56 -6.05
CA TYR A 109 -9.55 -5.07 -6.07
C TYR A 109 -8.88 -5.25 -4.72
N LEU A 110 -7.55 -5.35 -4.74
CA LEU A 110 -6.70 -5.35 -3.55
C LEU A 110 -6.26 -3.91 -3.28
N MET A 111 -6.44 -3.46 -2.04
CA MET A 111 -6.13 -2.09 -1.62
C MET A 111 -5.18 -2.03 -0.44
N ASP A 112 -4.30 -1.05 -0.46
CA ASP A 112 -3.42 -0.71 0.64
C ASP A 112 -4.10 0.22 1.68
N LYS A 113 -3.34 0.62 2.72
CA LYS A 113 -3.80 1.52 3.78
C LYS A 113 -4.24 2.91 3.30
N ARG A 114 -3.81 3.34 2.12
CA ARG A 114 -4.15 4.65 1.52
C ARG A 114 -5.35 4.56 0.60
N GLY A 115 -5.89 3.35 0.40
CA GLY A 115 -6.96 3.11 -0.56
C GLY A 115 -6.46 3.06 -2.01
N GLU A 116 -5.16 2.84 -2.21
CA GLU A 116 -4.59 2.66 -3.55
C GLU A 116 -4.72 1.22 -3.99
N VAL A 117 -5.27 1.04 -5.19
CA VAL A 117 -5.38 -0.28 -5.82
C VAL A 117 -4.01 -0.75 -6.29
N PHE A 118 -3.64 -1.98 -5.96
CA PHE A 118 -2.38 -2.58 -6.40
C PHE A 118 -2.53 -4.00 -7.00
N GLY A 119 -3.77 -4.52 -7.07
CA GLY A 119 -4.03 -5.83 -7.66
C GLY A 119 -5.52 -6.14 -7.74
N TYR A 120 -5.81 -7.34 -8.20
CA TYR A 120 -7.15 -7.89 -8.30
C TYR A 120 -7.29 -9.08 -7.37
N PHE A 121 -8.47 -9.22 -6.78
CA PHE A 121 -8.80 -10.39 -5.96
C PHE A 121 -8.89 -11.65 -6.84
N ASN A 122 -8.28 -12.71 -6.37
CA ASN A 122 -8.41 -14.02 -7.00
C ASN A 122 -9.49 -14.82 -6.26
N GLU A 123 -10.53 -15.23 -6.95
CA GLU A 123 -11.68 -15.98 -6.37
C GLU A 123 -11.31 -17.29 -5.65
N ARG A 124 -10.08 -17.79 -5.85
CA ARG A 124 -9.57 -18.97 -5.13
C ARG A 124 -9.11 -18.64 -3.70
N GLU A 125 -8.97 -17.37 -3.37
CA GLU A 125 -8.54 -16.90 -2.06
C GLU A 125 -9.76 -16.60 -1.19
N LYS A 126 -9.61 -16.75 0.13
CA LYS A 126 -10.65 -16.35 1.09
C LYS A 126 -10.45 -14.89 1.47
N MET A 127 -11.52 -14.14 1.47
CA MET A 127 -11.50 -12.78 2.02
C MET A 127 -11.39 -12.85 3.54
N SER A 128 -10.40 -12.19 4.10
CA SER A 128 -10.13 -12.12 5.53
C SER A 128 -10.10 -10.69 6.07
N LEU A 129 -10.34 -9.71 5.21
CA LEU A 129 -10.29 -8.28 5.51
C LEU A 129 -11.61 -7.62 5.08
N PRO A 130 -11.91 -6.41 5.60
CA PRO A 130 -13.12 -5.69 5.23
C PRO A 130 -13.27 -5.46 3.73
N LEU A 131 -14.51 -5.60 3.23
CA LEU A 131 -14.90 -5.29 1.86
C LEU A 131 -15.51 -3.90 1.77
N LEU A 132 -14.87 -2.98 1.05
CA LEU A 132 -15.44 -1.70 0.66
C LEU A 132 -16.31 -1.91 -0.57
N VAL A 133 -17.57 -1.50 -0.52
CA VAL A 133 -18.50 -1.64 -1.65
C VAL A 133 -18.78 -0.26 -2.22
N SER A 134 -18.39 -0.04 -3.49
CA SER A 134 -18.60 1.20 -4.23
C SER A 134 -19.07 0.91 -5.65
N GLY A 135 -20.16 1.53 -6.07
CA GLY A 135 -20.67 1.34 -7.42
C GLY A 135 -19.75 1.89 -8.50
N ASP A 136 -19.20 3.07 -8.31
CA ASP A 136 -18.39 3.81 -9.29
C ASP A 136 -16.97 4.17 -8.81
N GLY A 137 -16.62 3.78 -7.60
CA GLY A 137 -15.31 4.03 -7.00
C GLY A 137 -15.09 5.44 -6.42
N LYS A 138 -16.03 6.37 -6.57
CA LYS A 138 -15.81 7.77 -6.16
C LYS A 138 -15.76 7.96 -4.65
N ASN A 139 -16.48 7.14 -3.90
CA ASN A 139 -16.59 7.22 -2.44
C ASN A 139 -15.60 6.34 -1.68
N VAL A 140 -14.69 5.67 -2.36
CA VAL A 140 -13.73 4.76 -1.72
C VAL A 140 -12.89 5.48 -0.67
N SER A 141 -12.46 6.71 -0.92
CA SER A 141 -11.67 7.51 0.04
C SER A 141 -12.40 7.76 1.35
N SER A 142 -13.70 8.08 1.30
CA SER A 142 -14.54 8.28 2.50
C SER A 142 -14.69 6.97 3.30
N LEU A 143 -14.84 5.84 2.62
CA LEU A 143 -14.91 4.53 3.26
C LEU A 143 -13.59 4.15 3.92
N VAL A 144 -12.45 4.39 3.26
CA VAL A 144 -11.10 4.18 3.83
C VAL A 144 -10.89 5.07 5.05
N GLU A 145 -11.30 6.34 5.01
CA GLU A 145 -11.21 7.27 6.14
C GLU A 145 -11.95 6.72 7.36
N VAL A 146 -13.20 6.28 7.19
CA VAL A 146 -14.00 5.70 8.26
C VAL A 146 -13.34 4.43 8.81
N LEU A 147 -12.87 3.51 7.96
CA LEU A 147 -12.20 2.28 8.41
C LEU A 147 -10.88 2.56 9.12
N SER A 148 -10.12 3.57 8.68
CA SER A 148 -8.86 3.94 9.34
C SER A 148 -9.07 4.40 10.79
N ASN A 149 -10.22 5.02 11.09
CA ASN A 149 -10.60 5.39 12.45
C ASN A 149 -10.92 4.18 13.35
N LEU A 150 -11.16 3.01 12.75
CA LEU A 150 -11.47 1.76 13.47
C LEU A 150 -10.25 0.85 13.64
N GLN A 151 -9.20 1.00 12.83
CA GLN A 151 -8.04 0.08 12.78
C GLN A 151 -7.33 -0.13 14.13
N GLU A 152 -7.36 0.86 15.01
CA GLU A 152 -6.74 0.77 16.34
C GLU A 152 -7.61 -0.01 17.35
N TYR A 153 -8.81 -0.40 16.98
CA TYR A 153 -9.77 -1.03 17.87
C TYR A 153 -10.06 -2.47 17.41
N ALA A 154 -10.28 -3.38 18.37
CA ALA A 154 -10.72 -4.76 18.11
C ALA A 154 -12.03 -4.85 17.30
N PHE A 155 -12.77 -3.74 17.22
CA PHE A 155 -13.97 -3.61 16.40
C PHE A 155 -13.68 -3.76 14.90
N TYR A 156 -12.49 -3.37 14.45
CA TYR A 156 -12.06 -3.51 13.07
C TYR A 156 -12.08 -4.97 12.60
N ASP A 157 -11.64 -5.90 13.43
CA ASP A 157 -11.62 -7.34 13.12
C ASP A 157 -13.02 -7.93 12.94
N SER A 158 -14.04 -7.21 13.44
CA SER A 158 -15.45 -7.59 13.30
C SER A 158 -16.10 -6.99 12.06
N VAL A 159 -15.43 -6.11 11.30
CA VAL A 159 -16.00 -5.50 10.11
C VAL A 159 -15.99 -6.49 8.96
N SER A 160 -17.16 -6.77 8.39
CA SER A 160 -17.32 -7.57 7.18
C SER A 160 -17.29 -6.71 5.93
N GLN A 161 -18.11 -5.66 5.90
CA GLN A 161 -18.21 -4.76 4.75
C GLN A 161 -18.62 -3.35 5.15
N ILE A 162 -18.32 -2.40 4.26
CA ILE A 162 -18.68 -0.99 4.42
C ILE A 162 -19.14 -0.41 3.09
N TYR A 163 -20.18 0.40 3.09
CA TYR A 163 -20.67 1.09 1.91
C TYR A 163 -21.35 2.41 2.27
N GLU A 164 -21.31 3.35 1.35
CA GLU A 164 -22.05 4.60 1.44
C GLU A 164 -23.46 4.40 0.95
N VAL A 165 -24.44 4.81 1.77
CA VAL A 165 -25.86 4.81 1.42
C VAL A 165 -26.26 6.14 0.77
N ASP A 166 -25.79 7.23 1.36
CA ASP A 166 -25.97 8.61 0.89
C ASP A 166 -24.86 9.51 1.46
N SER A 167 -24.85 10.78 1.08
CA SER A 167 -23.82 11.75 1.50
C SER A 167 -23.68 11.96 3.00
N ASN A 168 -24.65 11.52 3.80
CA ASN A 168 -24.64 11.65 5.27
C ASN A 168 -24.70 10.31 5.99
N ARG A 169 -24.62 9.19 5.25
CA ARG A 169 -24.72 7.86 5.85
C ARG A 169 -23.79 6.85 5.18
N ILE A 170 -22.95 6.27 6.00
CA ILE A 170 -22.12 5.12 5.68
C ILE A 170 -22.57 3.99 6.61
N ASP A 171 -22.84 2.82 6.04
CA ASP A 171 -23.20 1.62 6.78
C ASP A 171 -21.96 0.70 6.87
N ILE A 172 -21.60 0.33 8.10
CA ILE A 172 -20.64 -0.71 8.40
C ILE A 172 -21.41 -1.95 8.82
N ILE A 173 -21.16 -3.09 8.17
CA ILE A 173 -21.76 -4.36 8.52
C ILE A 173 -20.73 -5.21 9.25
N LEU A 174 -21.07 -5.66 10.43
CA LEU A 174 -20.23 -6.56 11.20
C LEU A 174 -20.44 -8.02 10.78
N VAL A 175 -19.51 -8.89 11.14
CA VAL A 175 -19.57 -10.34 10.82
C VAL A 175 -20.79 -11.05 11.43
N ASP A 176 -21.37 -10.52 12.52
CA ASP A 176 -22.59 -11.03 13.16
C ASP A 176 -23.88 -10.46 12.54
N GLY A 177 -23.76 -9.60 11.52
CA GLY A 177 -24.87 -8.92 10.86
C GLY A 177 -25.33 -7.61 11.49
N THR A 178 -24.75 -7.20 12.62
CA THR A 178 -25.03 -5.87 13.23
C THR A 178 -24.63 -4.76 12.28
N LYS A 179 -25.45 -3.73 12.15
CA LYS A 179 -25.17 -2.56 11.32
C LYS A 179 -24.75 -1.37 12.18
N ILE A 180 -23.69 -0.69 11.76
CA ILE A 180 -23.26 0.57 12.38
C ILE A 180 -23.48 1.70 11.35
N PHE A 181 -24.35 2.65 11.68
CA PHE A 181 -24.60 3.82 10.85
C PHE A 181 -23.66 4.94 11.30
N THR A 182 -22.89 5.46 10.36
CA THR A 182 -21.86 6.46 10.61
C THR A 182 -21.74 7.43 9.44
N ASN A 183 -20.80 8.36 9.50
CA ASN A 183 -20.32 9.20 8.41
C ASN A 183 -18.89 9.68 8.71
N THR A 184 -18.26 10.42 7.80
CA THR A 184 -16.88 10.92 7.96
C THR A 184 -16.70 11.93 9.10
N SER A 185 -17.79 12.57 9.57
CA SER A 185 -17.72 13.55 10.67
C SER A 185 -17.73 12.93 12.07
N VAL A 186 -17.94 11.62 12.17
CA VAL A 186 -17.95 10.92 13.46
C VAL A 186 -16.54 10.81 14.03
N ASP A 187 -16.35 11.40 15.23
CA ASP A 187 -15.05 11.39 15.92
C ASP A 187 -14.60 9.97 16.27
N LYS A 188 -13.30 9.72 16.14
CA LYS A 188 -12.62 8.48 16.52
C LYS A 188 -12.94 8.02 17.95
N LYS A 189 -13.06 8.96 18.91
CA LYS A 189 -13.44 8.65 20.29
C LYS A 189 -14.83 8.04 20.40
N LYS A 190 -15.75 8.43 19.51
CA LYS A 190 -17.11 7.90 19.50
C LYS A 190 -17.14 6.43 19.10
N TYR A 191 -16.30 6.01 18.16
CA TYR A 191 -16.13 4.59 17.82
C TYR A 191 -15.62 3.78 19.00
N LYS A 192 -14.69 4.32 19.82
CA LYS A 192 -14.21 3.65 21.02
C LYS A 192 -15.34 3.39 22.03
N VAL A 193 -16.19 4.38 22.26
CA VAL A 193 -17.33 4.24 23.17
C VAL A 193 -18.38 3.27 22.59
N ALA A 194 -18.66 3.38 21.28
CA ALA A 194 -19.57 2.48 20.57
C ALA A 194 -19.14 1.02 20.69
N MET A 195 -17.84 0.76 20.53
CA MET A 195 -17.26 -0.57 20.68
C MET A 195 -17.46 -1.15 22.10
N ALA A 196 -17.14 -0.35 23.13
CA ALA A 196 -17.32 -0.78 24.51
C ALA A 196 -18.80 -1.11 24.79
N LEU A 197 -19.70 -0.26 24.31
CA LEU A 197 -21.13 -0.44 24.44
C LEU A 197 -21.64 -1.67 23.66
N TYR A 198 -21.14 -1.87 22.44
CA TYR A 198 -21.47 -3.04 21.62
C TYR A 198 -21.12 -4.35 22.35
N PHE A 199 -19.88 -4.49 22.81
CA PHE A 199 -19.46 -5.71 23.49
C PHE A 199 -20.20 -5.95 24.84
N GLU A 200 -20.58 -4.90 25.54
CA GLU A 200 -21.35 -5.02 26.77
C GLU A 200 -22.79 -5.46 26.50
N VAL A 201 -23.45 -4.84 25.52
CA VAL A 201 -24.84 -5.15 25.17
C VAL A 201 -24.97 -6.55 24.56
N MET A 202 -24.02 -6.94 23.70
CA MET A 202 -24.03 -8.25 23.03
C MET A 202 -23.94 -9.44 23.99
N LYS A 203 -23.55 -9.23 25.26
CA LYS A 203 -23.63 -10.28 26.30
C LYS A 203 -25.06 -10.67 26.66
N HIS A 204 -26.01 -9.78 26.40
CA HIS A 204 -27.40 -9.91 26.86
C HIS A 204 -28.44 -9.88 25.75
N LYS A 205 -28.19 -9.10 24.67
CA LYS A 205 -29.14 -8.88 23.59
C LYS A 205 -28.43 -8.71 22.25
N LYS A 206 -29.03 -9.28 21.19
CA LYS A 206 -28.58 -9.03 19.83
C LYS A 206 -28.93 -7.61 19.38
N ILE A 207 -27.93 -6.92 18.82
CA ILE A 207 -28.09 -5.58 18.26
C ILE A 207 -28.43 -5.70 16.78
N ALA A 208 -29.49 -5.04 16.35
CA ALA A 208 -29.83 -4.91 14.92
C ALA A 208 -29.00 -3.80 14.28
N TYR A 209 -28.96 -2.63 14.92
CA TYR A 209 -28.08 -1.55 14.49
C TYR A 209 -27.72 -0.60 15.64
N MET A 210 -26.62 0.15 15.44
CA MET A 210 -26.21 1.30 16.24
C MET A 210 -26.02 2.50 15.31
N ASP A 211 -26.59 3.65 15.64
CA ASP A 211 -26.40 4.88 14.89
C ASP A 211 -25.51 5.85 15.68
N LEU A 212 -24.36 6.19 15.07
CA LEU A 212 -23.32 7.02 15.66
C LEU A 212 -23.36 8.47 15.15
N ARG A 213 -24.23 8.80 14.23
CA ARG A 213 -24.26 10.11 13.56
C ARG A 213 -24.80 11.22 14.44
N PHE A 214 -25.58 10.89 15.47
CA PHE A 214 -26.19 11.84 16.41
C PHE A 214 -25.32 12.05 17.65
N GLN A 215 -25.64 13.05 18.46
CA GLN A 215 -24.93 13.29 19.71
C GLN A 215 -24.97 12.05 20.63
N ASP A 216 -26.14 11.46 20.82
CA ASP A 216 -26.34 10.23 21.56
C ASP A 216 -26.27 8.99 20.66
N PHE A 217 -26.11 7.81 21.27
CA PHE A 217 -26.16 6.54 20.57
C PHE A 217 -27.61 6.06 20.43
N ILE A 218 -28.04 5.76 19.23
CA ILE A 218 -29.33 5.10 18.99
C ILE A 218 -29.03 3.61 18.76
N ILE A 219 -29.59 2.75 19.61
CA ILE A 219 -29.39 1.31 19.51
C ILE A 219 -30.74 0.65 19.33
N ARG A 220 -30.86 -0.20 18.31
CA ARG A 220 -32.01 -1.07 18.13
C ARG A 220 -31.58 -2.52 18.30
N TYR A 221 -32.39 -3.24 19.04
CA TYR A 221 -32.21 -4.68 19.24
C TYR A 221 -32.96 -5.46 18.18
N VAL A 222 -32.49 -6.67 17.93
CA VAL A 222 -33.26 -7.66 17.16
C VAL A 222 -34.49 -8.03 18.01
N GLU A 223 -35.68 -7.90 17.43
CA GLU A 223 -36.89 -8.36 18.08
C GLU A 223 -36.82 -9.89 18.11
N ASP A 224 -36.94 -10.49 19.30
CA ASP A 224 -37.12 -11.94 19.42
C ASP A 224 -38.46 -12.25 18.73
N ASP A 225 -38.42 -13.07 17.69
CA ASP A 225 -39.64 -13.58 17.07
C ASP A 225 -40.23 -14.59 18.05
N ASP A 226 -40.96 -14.07 19.07
CA ASP A 226 -41.75 -14.91 19.95
C ASP A 226 -42.81 -15.59 19.07
N GLY A 227 -42.44 -16.76 18.58
CA GLY A 227 -43.28 -17.60 17.75
C GLY A 227 -44.69 -17.74 18.34
N ARG A 228 -45.65 -17.05 17.71
CA ARG A 228 -47.08 -17.30 17.83
C ARG A 228 -47.55 -18.13 16.67
#